data_4a04a72cd158066b2d1bc20c13692271
#
_entry.id   4a04a72cd158066b2d1bc20c13692271
#
_cell.length_a   1.000
_cell.length_b   1.000
_cell.length_c   1.000
_cell.angle_alpha   90.00
_cell.angle_beta   90.00
_cell.angle_gamma   90.00
#
_symmetry.space_group_name_H-M   'P 1'
#
loop_
_entity.id
_entity.type
_entity.pdbx_description
1 polymer ?
#
loop_
_entity_poly.entity_id
_entity_poly.type
_entity_poly.pdbx_seq_one_letter_code
_entity_poly.pdbx_strand_id
1 'polypeptide(L)'
;LTMPKNTREDRGRSFKPGKARGEGPGKRPALPASPKPGRPKPQPSEFGRTKPERSKPQRSNPGAPRRGHSNTTPSGTGPSAPAQKSPSPLESFSIAPDCLRALGILPGILDEIVPLSRNHRLGLGRNIRSLWEDLTSEREHRASEYLSAPAYYSAYLRYFLPWNLLRLSSFLPTLKLRLDDEATIVDLGSGPLTLPIALYLSRPDLRTKKLGIICTDRTERILKVGLTLFESLCLRLGGSLPPWTITLRRHQFGIALPEKADLLTAANVFNEFFWKSKVPLGIRASLTARQLLGYLKDTGSVLLVEPGDPRSGSFISALRAALSSFGAPPLSPCPHVNDCPMPGIFRSLEGPGSD
;
A
#
# COMPACT_ATOMS: atom_id res chain seq x y z
N LEU A 1 -57.19 15.03 22.09
CA LEU A 1 -58.26 14.17 21.59
C LEU A 1 -57.78 12.73 21.52
N THR A 2 -58.05 12.01 22.58
CA THR A 2 -58.74 10.69 22.74
C THR A 2 -58.17 9.51 21.96
N MET A 3 -57.59 8.59 22.77
CA MET A 3 -57.45 7.16 22.47
C MET A 3 -58.83 6.46 22.34
N PRO A 4 -58.86 5.21 21.83
CA PRO A 4 -59.41 4.17 22.63
C PRO A 4 -58.54 2.91 22.76
N LYS A 5 -58.67 2.30 23.99
CA LYS A 5 -58.27 0.95 24.38
C LYS A 5 -59.27 -0.09 23.88
N ASN A 6 -58.81 -1.33 23.60
CA ASN A 6 -59.53 -2.59 23.85
C ASN A 6 -58.53 -3.75 23.75
N THR A 7 -58.19 -4.45 24.72
CA THR A 7 -58.64 -5.56 25.63
C THR A 7 -58.97 -6.88 24.92
N ARG A 8 -58.18 -7.92 25.35
CA ARG A 8 -58.48 -9.36 25.63
C ARG A 8 -58.83 -10.25 24.42
N GLU A 9 -58.35 -11.48 24.34
CA GLU A 9 -58.35 -12.69 25.18
C GLU A 9 -57.41 -13.76 24.59
N ASP A 10 -56.51 -14.27 25.29
CA ASP A 10 -56.34 -15.57 25.94
C ASP A 10 -56.91 -16.81 25.20
N ARG A 11 -56.04 -17.74 24.81
CA ARG A 11 -56.21 -19.20 24.84
C ARG A 11 -54.91 -19.93 24.63
N GLY A 12 -54.41 -20.46 25.73
CA GLY A 12 -53.29 -21.39 25.76
C GLY A 12 -53.64 -22.74 25.08
N ARG A 13 -52.62 -23.30 24.44
CA ARG A 13 -52.49 -24.75 24.23
C ARG A 13 -51.04 -25.18 24.48
N SER A 14 -50.89 -25.87 25.57
CA SER A 14 -49.73 -26.64 25.92
C SER A 14 -49.53 -27.82 24.97
N PHE A 15 -48.39 -27.98 24.37
CA PHE A 15 -47.94 -29.22 23.73
C PHE A 15 -46.81 -29.84 24.52
N LYS A 16 -47.05 -31.05 25.06
CA LYS A 16 -46.04 -31.89 25.68
C LYS A 16 -45.18 -32.56 24.61
N PRO A 17 -43.84 -32.69 24.79
CA PRO A 17 -43.01 -33.45 23.86
C PRO A 17 -43.10 -34.97 24.16
N GLY A 18 -43.43 -35.73 23.09
CA GLY A 18 -43.37 -37.19 23.12
C GLY A 18 -41.93 -37.70 23.04
N LYS A 19 -41.64 -38.67 23.91
CA LYS A 19 -40.41 -39.48 23.90
C LYS A 19 -40.41 -40.38 22.66
N ALA A 20 -39.43 -40.25 21.78
CA ALA A 20 -39.09 -41.27 20.79
C ALA A 20 -37.78 -41.96 21.21
N ARG A 21 -37.85 -43.29 21.16
CA ARG A 21 -36.81 -44.25 21.55
C ARG A 21 -35.63 -44.23 20.59
N GLY A 22 -34.45 -44.49 21.17
CA GLY A 22 -33.19 -44.55 20.44
C GLY A 22 -33.03 -45.75 19.51
N GLU A 23 -32.39 -45.52 18.41
CA GLU A 23 -31.71 -46.56 17.64
C GLU A 23 -30.23 -46.21 17.56
N GLY A 24 -29.38 -47.20 17.84
CA GLY A 24 -27.95 -47.09 18.00
C GLY A 24 -27.19 -46.82 16.66
N PRO A 25 -25.94 -46.35 16.73
CA PRO A 25 -25.20 -46.02 15.54
C PRO A 25 -24.66 -47.23 14.81
N GLY A 26 -25.15 -47.42 13.58
CA GLY A 26 -24.63 -48.39 12.63
C GLY A 26 -23.19 -48.07 12.25
N LYS A 27 -22.30 -49.04 12.40
CA LYS A 27 -20.90 -48.97 11.97
C LYS A 27 -20.85 -48.84 10.42
N ARG A 28 -20.28 -47.75 9.94
CA ARG A 28 -19.88 -47.58 8.51
C ARG A 28 -18.59 -48.39 8.26
N PRO A 29 -18.49 -49.11 7.14
CA PRO A 29 -17.27 -49.80 6.76
C PRO A 29 -16.16 -48.82 6.37
N ALA A 30 -14.93 -49.12 6.81
CA ALA A 30 -13.73 -48.37 6.49
C ALA A 30 -13.35 -48.52 5.00
N LEU A 31 -13.16 -47.40 4.33
CA LEU A 31 -12.55 -47.36 2.99
C LEU A 31 -11.04 -47.59 3.08
N PRO A 32 -10.43 -48.34 2.11
CA PRO A 32 -9.01 -48.61 2.13
C PRO A 32 -8.18 -47.34 1.90
N ALA A 33 -7.11 -47.20 2.68
CA ALA A 33 -6.16 -46.09 2.60
C ALA A 33 -5.39 -46.11 1.27
N SER A 34 -5.39 -44.99 0.55
CA SER A 34 -4.56 -44.76 -0.62
C SER A 34 -3.08 -44.68 -0.24
N PRO A 35 -2.15 -45.24 -1.03
CA PRO A 35 -0.72 -45.16 -0.75
C PRO A 35 -0.19 -43.73 -0.91
N LYS A 36 0.61 -43.29 0.08
CA LYS A 36 1.32 -41.98 0.06
C LYS A 36 2.41 -42.05 -1.04
N PRO A 37 2.53 -41.03 -1.91
CA PRO A 37 3.65 -40.93 -2.82
C PRO A 37 4.95 -40.67 -2.04
N GLY A 38 5.95 -41.51 -2.28
CA GLY A 38 7.27 -41.41 -1.67
C GLY A 38 8.01 -40.13 -2.14
N ARG A 39 8.59 -39.42 -1.19
CA ARG A 39 9.52 -38.33 -1.46
C ARG A 39 10.77 -38.87 -2.18
N PRO A 40 11.20 -38.31 -3.32
CA PRO A 40 12.51 -38.63 -3.88
C PRO A 40 13.62 -38.06 -3.00
N LYS A 41 14.64 -38.87 -2.71
CA LYS A 41 15.86 -38.45 -2.04
C LYS A 41 16.68 -37.57 -3.00
N PRO A 42 17.30 -36.46 -2.52
CA PRO A 42 18.20 -35.70 -3.37
C PRO A 42 19.50 -36.48 -3.61
N GLN A 43 19.87 -36.63 -4.90
CA GLN A 43 21.19 -37.13 -5.31
C GLN A 43 22.23 -35.99 -5.11
N PRO A 44 23.47 -36.31 -4.71
CA PRO A 44 24.56 -35.37 -4.64
C PRO A 44 25.03 -34.99 -6.05
N SER A 45 24.95 -33.72 -6.44
CA SER A 45 25.59 -33.21 -7.64
C SER A 45 27.06 -32.92 -7.35
N GLU A 46 27.95 -33.73 -7.94
CA GLU A 46 29.35 -33.36 -8.12
C GLU A 46 29.43 -32.20 -9.12
N PHE A 47 29.73 -31.03 -8.61
CA PHE A 47 30.29 -29.96 -9.44
C PHE A 47 31.57 -29.45 -8.81
N GLY A 48 32.65 -29.74 -9.57
CA GLY A 48 34.02 -29.38 -9.23
C GLY A 48 34.19 -27.88 -9.04
N ARG A 49 34.86 -27.52 -7.94
CA ARG A 49 35.35 -26.17 -7.68
C ARG A 49 36.54 -25.89 -8.58
N THR A 50 36.40 -25.09 -9.59
CA THR A 50 37.49 -24.36 -10.23
C THR A 50 37.52 -22.93 -9.68
N LYS A 51 38.62 -22.57 -9.03
CA LYS A 51 38.93 -21.20 -8.60
C LYS A 51 39.25 -20.37 -9.83
N PRO A 52 38.70 -19.14 -9.98
CA PRO A 52 39.27 -18.22 -10.94
C PRO A 52 40.54 -17.53 -10.38
N GLU A 53 41.62 -17.62 -11.13
CA GLU A 53 42.87 -16.91 -10.93
C GLU A 53 42.65 -15.40 -11.06
N ARG A 54 43.18 -14.67 -10.08
CA ARG A 54 43.24 -13.19 -10.10
C ARG A 54 44.35 -12.76 -11.04
N SER A 55 44.05 -12.25 -12.21
CA SER A 55 44.97 -11.49 -13.02
C SER A 55 45.03 -10.03 -12.54
N LYS A 56 46.25 -9.58 -12.24
CA LYS A 56 46.60 -8.20 -11.90
C LYS A 56 46.52 -7.31 -13.14
N PRO A 57 45.99 -6.08 -13.08
CA PRO A 57 46.10 -5.16 -14.19
C PRO A 57 47.50 -4.52 -14.20
N GLN A 58 48.17 -4.63 -15.34
CA GLN A 58 49.38 -3.91 -15.68
C GLN A 58 49.13 -2.41 -15.84
N ARG A 59 49.96 -1.62 -15.17
CA ARG A 59 50.09 -0.17 -15.45
C ARG A 59 50.81 0.03 -16.79
N SER A 60 50.19 0.74 -17.67
CA SER A 60 50.86 1.39 -18.81
C SER A 60 50.63 2.90 -18.74
N ASN A 61 51.71 3.62 -18.52
CA ASN A 61 51.81 5.06 -18.83
C ASN A 61 52.21 5.24 -20.29
N PRO A 62 51.67 6.19 -20.97
CA PRO A 62 52.52 7.02 -21.83
C PRO A 62 52.23 8.51 -21.72
N GLY A 63 53.29 9.24 -21.85
CA GLY A 63 53.52 10.64 -21.65
C GLY A 63 52.79 11.58 -22.58
N ALA A 64 52.76 12.80 -22.11
CA ALA A 64 52.21 14.02 -22.70
C ALA A 64 52.87 14.46 -23.99
N PRO A 65 52.25 15.37 -24.73
CA PRO A 65 52.89 16.66 -24.89
C PRO A 65 52.02 17.87 -24.51
N ARG A 66 52.67 18.80 -23.86
CA ARG A 66 52.23 20.17 -23.58
C ARG A 66 51.96 20.94 -24.87
N ARG A 67 50.84 21.58 -25.00
CA ARG A 67 50.68 22.78 -25.81
C ARG A 67 50.13 23.91 -24.93
N GLY A 68 50.95 24.98 -24.89
CA GLY A 68 50.61 26.22 -24.24
C GLY A 68 49.47 26.95 -24.97
N HIS A 69 48.62 27.58 -24.24
CA HIS A 69 47.81 28.70 -24.71
C HIS A 69 47.77 29.80 -23.65
N SER A 70 48.04 30.95 -24.23
CA SER A 70 48.14 32.28 -23.72
C SER A 70 47.10 32.72 -22.71
N ASN A 71 47.59 33.42 -21.67
CA ASN A 71 46.84 34.27 -20.77
C ASN A 71 46.12 35.39 -21.54
N THR A 72 44.81 35.46 -21.39
CA THR A 72 44.05 36.70 -21.43
C THR A 72 43.16 36.78 -20.22
N THR A 73 43.47 37.66 -19.34
CA THR A 73 42.69 38.09 -18.21
C THR A 73 41.52 38.97 -18.66
N PRO A 74 40.27 38.70 -18.27
CA PRO A 74 39.28 39.75 -18.14
C PRO A 74 39.11 40.12 -16.67
N SER A 75 39.43 41.37 -16.40
CA SER A 75 39.14 42.06 -15.14
C SER A 75 37.63 42.23 -14.96
N GLY A 76 37.16 42.09 -13.70
CA GLY A 76 35.90 42.64 -13.26
C GLY A 76 34.90 41.61 -12.80
N THR A 77 35.04 41.13 -11.57
CA THR A 77 33.92 40.51 -10.85
C THR A 77 33.74 41.23 -9.51
N GLY A 78 32.62 41.97 -9.45
CA GLY A 78 32.05 42.39 -8.18
C GLY A 78 31.66 41.18 -7.34
N PRO A 79 31.51 41.33 -6.02
CA PRO A 79 31.19 40.19 -5.14
C PRO A 79 29.79 39.65 -5.48
N SER A 80 29.75 38.45 -6.06
CA SER A 80 28.52 37.70 -6.26
C SER A 80 27.97 37.35 -4.88
N ALA A 81 26.71 37.76 -4.62
CA ALA A 81 25.98 37.32 -3.44
C ALA A 81 26.03 35.79 -3.30
N PRO A 82 26.15 35.25 -2.10
CA PRO A 82 26.17 33.81 -1.89
C PRO A 82 24.89 33.20 -2.45
N ALA A 83 25.02 32.33 -3.43
CA ALA A 83 23.90 31.55 -3.94
C ALA A 83 23.27 30.82 -2.75
N GLN A 84 22.03 31.19 -2.44
CA GLN A 84 21.22 30.44 -1.47
C GLN A 84 21.12 29.01 -1.99
N LYS A 85 21.78 28.09 -1.30
CA LYS A 85 21.61 26.66 -1.57
C LYS A 85 20.14 26.33 -1.32
N SER A 86 19.41 25.98 -2.37
CA SER A 86 18.10 25.38 -2.20
C SER A 86 18.24 24.17 -1.27
N PRO A 87 17.43 24.04 -0.22
CA PRO A 87 17.53 22.91 0.68
C PRO A 87 17.43 21.61 -0.12
N SER A 88 18.31 20.66 0.20
CA SER A 88 18.25 19.32 -0.40
C SER A 88 16.85 18.74 -0.16
N PRO A 89 16.22 18.05 -1.15
CA PRO A 89 14.95 17.37 -0.93
C PRO A 89 14.95 16.42 0.28
N LEU A 90 16.11 15.94 0.72
CA LEU A 90 16.27 15.10 1.89
C LEU A 90 16.27 15.88 3.21
N GLU A 91 16.61 17.17 3.20
CA GLU A 91 16.61 18.01 4.40
C GLU A 91 15.19 18.42 4.84
N SER A 92 14.19 18.29 3.96
CA SER A 92 12.78 18.55 4.26
C SER A 92 12.02 17.35 4.81
N PHE A 93 12.65 16.17 4.92
CA PHE A 93 12.02 14.96 5.44
C PHE A 93 11.96 15.03 6.97
N SER A 94 10.87 15.57 7.50
CA SER A 94 10.59 15.54 8.94
C SER A 94 9.43 14.61 9.23
N ILE A 95 9.57 13.80 10.29
CA ILE A 95 8.46 12.98 10.77
C ILE A 95 7.52 13.87 11.58
N ALA A 96 6.24 13.89 11.20
CA ALA A 96 5.21 14.63 11.93
C ALA A 96 5.18 14.16 13.42
N PRO A 97 5.20 15.09 14.41
CA PRO A 97 5.21 14.72 15.82
C PRO A 97 4.03 13.81 16.21
N ASP A 98 2.86 14.04 15.62
CA ASP A 98 1.68 13.20 15.84
C ASP A 98 1.86 11.77 15.31
N CYS A 99 2.64 11.59 14.25
CA CYS A 99 3.00 10.27 13.76
C CYS A 99 3.86 9.52 14.78
N LEU A 100 4.86 10.16 15.38
CA LEU A 100 5.68 9.53 16.42
C LEU A 100 4.85 9.16 17.65
N ARG A 101 3.96 10.07 18.10
CA ARG A 101 3.04 9.79 19.21
C ARG A 101 2.11 8.62 18.88
N ALA A 102 1.54 8.59 17.67
CA ALA A 102 0.69 7.50 17.18
C ALA A 102 1.43 6.17 17.20
N LEU A 103 2.65 6.11 16.67
CA LEU A 103 3.46 4.89 16.65
C LEU A 103 3.76 4.38 18.07
N GLY A 104 3.95 5.27 19.04
CA GLY A 104 4.16 4.91 20.44
C GLY A 104 2.94 4.25 21.11
N ILE A 105 1.72 4.70 20.79
CA ILE A 105 0.50 4.15 21.38
C ILE A 105 -0.16 3.04 20.56
N LEU A 106 0.22 2.90 19.29
CA LEU A 106 -0.35 1.94 18.33
C LEU A 106 -0.33 0.48 18.83
N PRO A 107 0.76 -0.04 19.43
CA PRO A 107 0.77 -1.42 19.94
C PRO A 107 -0.33 -1.67 20.99
N GLY A 108 -0.53 -0.73 21.93
CA GLY A 108 -1.57 -0.83 22.94
C GLY A 108 -2.97 -0.84 22.32
N ILE A 109 -3.24 0.07 21.38
CA ILE A 109 -4.52 0.11 20.66
C ILE A 109 -4.75 -1.22 19.89
N LEU A 110 -3.72 -1.74 19.22
CA LEU A 110 -3.85 -3.01 18.49
C LEU A 110 -4.06 -4.21 19.43
N ASP A 111 -3.52 -4.19 20.64
CA ASP A 111 -3.77 -5.24 21.62
C ASP A 111 -5.21 -5.19 22.19
N GLU A 112 -5.84 -4.02 22.21
CA GLU A 112 -7.25 -3.86 22.60
C GLU A 112 -8.20 -4.31 21.47
N ILE A 113 -8.01 -3.85 20.24
CA ILE A 113 -8.96 -4.08 19.14
C ILE A 113 -8.73 -5.41 18.39
N VAL A 114 -7.50 -5.91 18.38
CA VAL A 114 -7.10 -7.18 17.73
C VAL A 114 -6.15 -7.95 18.66
N PRO A 115 -6.65 -8.46 19.80
CA PRO A 115 -5.80 -9.17 20.75
C PRO A 115 -5.18 -10.43 20.14
N LEU A 116 -3.91 -10.70 20.44
CA LEU A 116 -3.23 -11.90 20.01
C LEU A 116 -3.38 -13.01 21.04
N SER A 117 -3.80 -14.20 20.59
CA SER A 117 -3.64 -15.40 21.39
C SER A 117 -2.15 -15.67 21.68
N ARG A 118 -1.86 -16.45 22.73
CA ARG A 118 -0.48 -16.82 23.07
C ARG A 118 0.26 -17.44 21.86
N ASN A 119 -0.39 -18.34 21.14
CA ASN A 119 0.20 -19.01 19.98
C ASN A 119 0.48 -18.03 18.82
N HIS A 120 -0.44 -17.11 18.54
CA HIS A 120 -0.24 -16.08 17.52
C HIS A 120 0.90 -15.12 17.90
N ARG A 121 1.03 -14.79 19.19
CA ARG A 121 2.15 -13.94 19.67
C ARG A 121 3.50 -14.63 19.51
N LEU A 122 3.61 -15.91 19.85
CA LEU A 122 4.82 -16.70 19.65
C LEU A 122 5.19 -16.88 18.16
N GLY A 123 4.17 -17.00 17.29
CA GLY A 123 4.36 -17.16 15.85
C GLY A 123 4.54 -15.85 15.07
N LEU A 124 4.35 -14.68 15.70
CA LEU A 124 4.26 -13.39 15.00
C LEU A 124 5.48 -13.08 14.13
N GLY A 125 6.69 -13.27 14.65
CA GLY A 125 7.92 -13.02 13.89
C GLY A 125 8.06 -13.89 12.64
N ARG A 126 7.65 -15.17 12.71
CA ARG A 126 7.60 -16.07 11.56
C ARG A 126 6.56 -15.60 10.54
N ASN A 127 5.37 -15.22 11.00
CA ASN A 127 4.29 -14.74 10.13
C ASN A 127 4.66 -13.42 9.43
N ILE A 128 5.37 -12.52 10.11
CA ILE A 128 5.91 -11.29 9.52
C ILE A 128 6.89 -11.62 8.40
N ARG A 129 7.82 -12.57 8.63
CA ARG A 129 8.79 -12.99 7.62
C ARG A 129 8.11 -13.61 6.41
N SER A 130 7.20 -14.58 6.62
CA SER A 130 6.45 -15.19 5.52
C SER A 130 5.64 -14.17 4.73
N LEU A 131 4.97 -13.23 5.41
CA LEU A 131 4.24 -12.17 4.73
C LEU A 131 5.18 -11.22 3.97
N TRP A 132 6.37 -10.94 4.50
CA TRP A 132 7.38 -10.13 3.81
C TRP A 132 7.87 -10.83 2.53
N GLU A 133 8.15 -12.13 2.58
CA GLU A 133 8.52 -12.94 1.43
C GLU A 133 7.41 -12.91 0.36
N ASP A 134 6.16 -13.13 0.75
CA ASP A 134 4.98 -13.04 -0.15
C ASP A 134 4.77 -11.63 -0.73
N LEU A 135 5.16 -10.58 -0.03
CA LEU A 135 5.01 -9.20 -0.50
C LEU A 135 6.22 -8.70 -1.32
N THR A 136 7.34 -9.42 -1.32
CA THR A 136 8.58 -9.00 -2.00
C THR A 136 9.04 -9.99 -3.06
N SER A 137 9.48 -11.18 -2.66
CA SER A 137 10.14 -12.15 -3.54
C SER A 137 9.19 -13.18 -4.15
N GLU A 138 8.12 -13.54 -3.45
CA GLU A 138 7.20 -14.63 -3.85
C GLU A 138 5.80 -14.13 -4.24
N ARG A 139 5.70 -12.90 -4.71
CA ARG A 139 4.42 -12.25 -5.06
C ARG A 139 3.56 -13.05 -6.04
N GLU A 140 4.17 -13.88 -6.88
CA GLU A 140 3.46 -14.72 -7.84
C GLU A 140 2.62 -15.82 -7.18
N HIS A 141 2.99 -16.27 -6.00
CA HIS A 141 2.32 -17.34 -5.27
C HIS A 141 1.29 -16.83 -4.27
N ARG A 142 1.25 -15.51 -4.02
CA ARG A 142 0.38 -14.93 -3.02
C ARG A 142 -1.10 -15.09 -3.34
N ALA A 143 -1.88 -15.53 -2.35
CA ALA A 143 -3.34 -15.55 -2.43
C ALA A 143 -3.90 -14.12 -2.56
N SER A 144 -4.94 -13.93 -3.37
CA SER A 144 -5.56 -12.62 -3.59
C SER A 144 -6.16 -11.99 -2.33
N GLU A 145 -6.48 -12.79 -1.32
CA GLU A 145 -7.07 -12.37 -0.04
C GLU A 145 -6.19 -12.79 1.15
N TYR A 146 -4.87 -12.58 1.04
CA TYR A 146 -3.91 -12.99 2.07
C TYR A 146 -4.20 -12.39 3.45
N LEU A 147 -4.80 -11.20 3.51
CA LEU A 147 -5.24 -10.56 4.76
C LEU A 147 -6.46 -11.22 5.40
N SER A 148 -7.11 -12.18 4.74
CA SER A 148 -8.15 -13.00 5.39
C SER A 148 -7.57 -13.99 6.40
N ALA A 149 -6.32 -14.43 6.24
CA ALA A 149 -5.64 -15.32 7.15
C ALA A 149 -5.29 -14.59 8.46
N PRO A 150 -5.74 -15.07 9.64
CA PRO A 150 -5.51 -14.37 10.92
C PRO A 150 -4.04 -14.10 11.23
N ALA A 151 -3.15 -15.01 10.82
CA ALA A 151 -1.72 -14.88 11.01
C ALA A 151 -1.13 -13.70 10.22
N TYR A 152 -1.47 -13.59 8.93
CA TYR A 152 -1.00 -12.52 8.04
C TYR A 152 -1.66 -11.18 8.37
N TYR A 153 -2.94 -11.21 8.69
CA TYR A 153 -3.65 -10.04 9.18
C TYR A 153 -2.98 -9.40 10.41
N SER A 154 -2.65 -10.22 11.42
CA SER A 154 -1.96 -9.76 12.62
C SER A 154 -0.54 -9.27 12.33
N ALA A 155 0.19 -9.95 11.44
CA ALA A 155 1.52 -9.55 11.00
C ALA A 155 1.49 -8.21 10.26
N TYR A 156 0.50 -8.01 9.37
CA TYR A 156 0.33 -6.76 8.64
C TYR A 156 0.10 -5.58 9.58
N LEU A 157 -0.87 -5.70 10.49
CA LEU A 157 -1.22 -4.62 11.41
C LEU A 157 -0.08 -4.24 12.36
N ARG A 158 0.78 -5.20 12.78
CA ARG A 158 1.83 -4.96 13.77
C ARG A 158 3.18 -4.63 13.18
N TYR A 159 3.39 -4.86 11.88
CA TYR A 159 4.66 -4.58 11.24
C TYR A 159 4.52 -3.64 10.02
N PHE A 160 3.69 -4.00 9.05
CA PHE A 160 3.61 -3.23 7.80
C PHE A 160 2.85 -1.90 7.98
N LEU A 161 1.76 -1.89 8.73
CA LEU A 161 1.00 -0.68 9.00
C LEU A 161 1.85 0.42 9.66
N PRO A 162 2.61 0.16 10.76
CA PRO A 162 3.46 1.19 11.37
C PRO A 162 4.47 1.79 10.38
N TRP A 163 5.12 0.95 9.58
CA TRP A 163 6.08 1.41 8.57
C TRP A 163 5.42 2.23 7.46
N ASN A 164 4.22 1.84 7.04
CA ASN A 164 3.49 2.58 6.01
C ASN A 164 2.98 3.91 6.57
N LEU A 165 2.53 3.97 7.82
CA LEU A 165 2.16 5.22 8.48
C LEU A 165 3.36 6.16 8.57
N LEU A 166 4.52 5.66 8.99
CA LEU A 166 5.74 6.46 9.07
C LEU A 166 6.11 7.07 7.71
N ARG A 167 6.16 6.25 6.65
CA ARG A 167 6.52 6.68 5.29
C ARG A 167 5.53 7.69 4.74
N LEU A 168 4.24 7.40 4.81
CA LEU A 168 3.20 8.28 4.29
C LEU A 168 3.14 9.59 5.06
N SER A 169 3.19 9.56 6.40
CA SER A 169 3.16 10.76 7.23
C SER A 169 4.39 11.67 7.02
N SER A 170 5.54 11.11 6.63
CA SER A 170 6.72 11.90 6.28
C SER A 170 6.64 12.49 4.87
N PHE A 171 5.94 11.82 3.96
CA PHE A 171 5.83 12.21 2.56
C PHE A 171 4.68 13.20 2.29
N LEU A 172 3.50 12.98 2.88
CA LEU A 172 2.30 13.76 2.61
C LEU A 172 2.44 15.27 2.84
N PRO A 173 3.19 15.76 3.85
CA PRO A 173 3.42 17.20 4.04
C PRO A 173 4.20 17.86 2.90
N THR A 174 5.02 17.09 2.16
CA THR A 174 5.80 17.63 1.03
C THR A 174 4.95 17.89 -0.20
N LEU A 175 3.73 17.36 -0.24
CA LEU A 175 2.81 17.50 -1.35
C LEU A 175 1.96 18.78 -1.21
N LYS A 176 1.82 19.49 -2.29
CA LYS A 176 0.91 20.65 -2.39
C LYS A 176 -0.54 20.21 -2.59
N LEU A 177 -1.02 19.31 -1.71
CA LEU A 177 -2.41 18.90 -1.72
C LEU A 177 -3.30 20.02 -1.21
N ARG A 178 -4.21 20.49 -2.05
CA ARG A 178 -5.25 21.44 -1.68
C ARG A 178 -6.59 20.72 -1.81
N LEU A 179 -7.31 20.61 -0.71
CA LEU A 179 -8.66 20.08 -0.66
C LEU A 179 -9.55 21.16 -0.07
N ASP A 180 -10.64 21.44 -0.73
CA ASP A 180 -11.65 22.37 -0.21
C ASP A 180 -12.51 21.70 0.86
N ASP A 181 -13.32 22.48 1.53
CA ASP A 181 -14.33 21.96 2.43
C ASP A 181 -15.33 21.10 1.60
N GLU A 182 -15.82 20.02 2.18
CA GLU A 182 -16.70 19.06 1.53
C GLU A 182 -16.09 18.26 0.35
N ALA A 183 -14.75 18.33 0.19
CA ALA A 183 -14.06 17.54 -0.82
C ALA A 183 -14.25 16.03 -0.58
N THR A 184 -14.37 15.28 -1.67
CA THR A 184 -14.48 13.82 -1.66
C THR A 184 -13.14 13.18 -1.95
N ILE A 185 -12.65 12.34 -1.04
CA ILE A 185 -11.48 11.48 -1.24
C ILE A 185 -11.97 10.05 -1.48
N VAL A 186 -11.47 9.41 -2.52
CA VAL A 186 -11.63 7.97 -2.72
C VAL A 186 -10.27 7.31 -2.52
N ASP A 187 -10.17 6.42 -1.54
CA ASP A 187 -8.96 5.67 -1.24
C ASP A 187 -9.12 4.21 -1.69
N LEU A 188 -8.38 3.83 -2.73
CA LEU A 188 -8.41 2.50 -3.32
C LEU A 188 -7.43 1.58 -2.57
N GLY A 189 -7.93 0.41 -2.16
CA GLY A 189 -7.12 -0.54 -1.40
C GLY A 189 -6.67 0.03 -0.05
N SER A 190 -7.59 0.70 0.66
CA SER A 190 -7.31 1.41 1.92
C SER A 190 -6.69 0.51 3.00
N GLY A 191 -6.89 -0.82 2.91
CA GLY A 191 -6.47 -1.74 3.95
C GLY A 191 -7.04 -1.31 5.31
N PRO A 192 -6.19 -1.18 6.35
CA PRO A 192 -6.61 -0.67 7.66
C PRO A 192 -6.68 0.88 7.71
N LEU A 193 -7.19 1.51 6.67
CA LEU A 193 -7.28 2.97 6.53
C LEU A 193 -5.92 3.68 6.66
N THR A 194 -4.89 3.07 6.10
CA THR A 194 -3.51 3.55 6.26
C THR A 194 -3.33 5.00 5.78
N LEU A 195 -3.86 5.34 4.62
CA LEU A 195 -3.74 6.69 4.07
C LEU A 195 -4.60 7.73 4.83
N PRO A 196 -5.88 7.48 5.15
CA PRO A 196 -6.67 8.37 6.00
C PRO A 196 -6.00 8.64 7.35
N ILE A 197 -5.46 7.61 8.01
CA ILE A 197 -4.69 7.77 9.26
C ILE A 197 -3.46 8.65 9.02
N ALA A 198 -2.68 8.39 7.97
CA ALA A 198 -1.49 9.17 7.65
C ALA A 198 -1.82 10.65 7.34
N LEU A 199 -2.93 10.92 6.64
CA LEU A 199 -3.44 12.29 6.41
C LEU A 199 -3.76 12.98 7.74
N TYR A 200 -4.49 12.31 8.64
CA TYR A 200 -4.80 12.86 9.96
C TYR A 200 -3.53 13.18 10.76
N LEU A 201 -2.54 12.28 10.74
CA LEU A 201 -1.31 12.44 11.51
C LEU A 201 -0.38 13.55 10.98
N SER A 202 -0.39 13.78 9.67
CA SER A 202 0.62 14.62 9.00
C SER A 202 0.09 15.89 8.35
N ARG A 203 -1.24 16.05 8.24
CA ARG A 203 -1.89 17.21 7.59
C ARG A 203 -2.89 17.86 8.54
N PRO A 204 -2.39 18.62 9.53
CA PRO A 204 -3.27 19.29 10.51
C PRO A 204 -4.22 20.29 9.85
N ASP A 205 -3.87 20.84 8.69
CA ASP A 205 -4.71 21.71 7.87
C ASP A 205 -6.00 21.05 7.36
N LEU A 206 -6.03 19.73 7.27
CA LEU A 206 -7.21 18.97 6.84
C LEU A 206 -8.12 18.58 8.02
N ARG A 207 -7.63 18.59 9.25
CA ARG A 207 -8.39 18.12 10.43
C ARG A 207 -9.64 18.95 10.75
N THR A 208 -9.68 20.19 10.32
CA THR A 208 -10.81 21.11 10.53
C THR A 208 -11.79 21.13 9.36
N LYS A 209 -11.43 20.54 8.23
CA LYS A 209 -12.26 20.50 7.04
C LYS A 209 -13.28 19.38 7.12
N LYS A 210 -14.46 19.60 6.56
CA LYS A 210 -15.47 18.55 6.34
C LYS A 210 -15.08 17.78 5.10
N LEU A 211 -14.59 16.56 5.27
CA LEU A 211 -14.19 15.72 4.15
C LEU A 211 -15.06 14.46 4.08
N GLY A 212 -15.46 14.08 2.87
CA GLY A 212 -16.02 12.77 2.57
C GLY A 212 -14.89 11.82 2.17
N ILE A 213 -14.66 10.73 2.91
CA ILE A 213 -13.61 9.76 2.60
C ILE A 213 -14.23 8.39 2.35
N ILE A 214 -14.14 7.91 1.12
CA ILE A 214 -14.63 6.59 0.71
C ILE A 214 -13.44 5.64 0.70
N CYS A 215 -13.35 4.80 1.73
CA CYS A 215 -12.30 3.80 1.88
C CYS A 215 -12.73 2.49 1.24
N THR A 216 -11.97 2.01 0.25
CA THR A 216 -12.33 0.78 -0.47
C THR A 216 -11.27 -0.29 -0.29
N ASP A 217 -11.71 -1.55 -0.12
CA ASP A 217 -10.86 -2.73 -0.10
C ASP A 217 -11.68 -3.97 -0.49
N ARG A 218 -11.02 -5.05 -0.90
CA ARG A 218 -11.68 -6.33 -1.15
C ARG A 218 -12.12 -7.01 0.14
N THR A 219 -11.42 -6.72 1.24
CA THR A 219 -11.60 -7.34 2.54
C THR A 219 -12.29 -6.39 3.52
N GLU A 220 -13.60 -6.55 3.72
CA GLU A 220 -14.40 -5.69 4.60
C GLU A 220 -13.87 -5.66 6.05
N ARG A 221 -13.35 -6.80 6.53
CA ARG A 221 -12.83 -6.91 7.91
C ARG A 221 -11.69 -5.92 8.16
N ILE A 222 -10.75 -5.75 7.21
CA ILE A 222 -9.61 -4.86 7.40
C ILE A 222 -10.04 -3.40 7.44
N LEU A 223 -11.06 -3.03 6.64
CA LEU A 223 -11.65 -1.70 6.65
C LEU A 223 -12.27 -1.38 8.01
N LYS A 224 -13.06 -2.30 8.57
CA LYS A 224 -13.71 -2.12 9.88
C LYS A 224 -12.69 -1.92 11.00
N VAL A 225 -11.63 -2.73 11.03
CA VAL A 225 -10.55 -2.56 12.00
C VAL A 225 -9.81 -1.25 11.77
N GLY A 226 -9.60 -0.87 10.51
CA GLY A 226 -9.01 0.41 10.18
C GLY A 226 -9.82 1.59 10.71
N LEU A 227 -11.15 1.55 10.60
CA LEU A 227 -12.02 2.60 11.15
C LEU A 227 -11.91 2.69 12.68
N THR A 228 -12.03 1.55 13.39
CA THR A 228 -11.86 1.52 14.84
C THR A 228 -10.48 2.03 15.28
N LEU A 229 -9.43 1.69 14.51
CA LEU A 229 -8.08 2.17 14.76
C LEU A 229 -7.97 3.69 14.54
N PHE A 230 -8.52 4.20 13.44
CA PHE A 230 -8.57 5.63 13.14
C PHE A 230 -9.25 6.42 14.25
N GLU A 231 -10.43 6.00 14.65
CA GLU A 231 -11.20 6.64 15.73
C GLU A 231 -10.43 6.62 17.07
N SER A 232 -9.84 5.47 17.42
CA SER A 232 -9.03 5.32 18.64
C SER A 232 -7.80 6.24 18.64
N LEU A 233 -7.11 6.36 17.50
CA LEU A 233 -5.97 7.26 17.35
C LEU A 233 -6.40 8.74 17.45
N CYS A 234 -7.46 9.14 16.77
CA CYS A 234 -7.97 10.51 16.82
C CYS A 234 -8.33 10.93 18.26
N LEU A 235 -9.08 10.08 18.96
CA LEU A 235 -9.50 10.34 20.34
C LEU A 235 -8.31 10.43 21.29
N ARG A 236 -7.32 9.56 21.19
CA ARG A 236 -6.15 9.54 22.08
C ARG A 236 -5.12 10.64 21.78
N LEU A 237 -5.04 11.10 20.54
CA LEU A 237 -4.09 12.15 20.13
C LEU A 237 -4.68 13.55 20.19
N GLY A 238 -5.95 13.70 19.78
CA GLY A 238 -6.60 14.98 19.62
C GLY A 238 -7.83 15.20 20.49
N GLY A 239 -8.30 14.19 21.24
CA GLY A 239 -9.47 14.25 22.11
C GLY A 239 -10.82 14.26 21.39
N SER A 240 -10.85 14.40 20.06
CA SER A 240 -12.06 14.38 19.24
C SER A 240 -11.80 13.82 17.85
N LEU A 241 -12.88 13.39 17.19
CA LEU A 241 -12.82 13.02 15.77
C LEU A 241 -12.80 14.29 14.89
N PRO A 242 -12.07 14.27 13.78
CA PRO A 242 -12.18 15.32 12.77
C PRO A 242 -13.58 15.27 12.12
N PRO A 243 -14.06 16.36 11.49
CA PRO A 243 -15.35 16.39 10.82
C PRO A 243 -15.32 15.66 9.47
N TRP A 244 -14.72 14.46 9.47
CA TRP A 244 -14.62 13.59 8.30
C TRP A 244 -15.72 12.54 8.32
N THR A 245 -16.43 12.41 7.21
CA THR A 245 -17.38 11.31 7.01
C THR A 245 -16.68 10.17 6.31
N ILE A 246 -16.36 9.11 7.05
CA ILE A 246 -15.69 7.92 6.50
C ILE A 246 -16.71 6.88 6.12
N THR A 247 -16.74 6.51 4.83
CA THR A 247 -17.58 5.46 4.27
C THR A 247 -16.72 4.25 3.90
N LEU A 248 -17.02 3.09 4.47
CA LEU A 248 -16.34 1.84 4.14
C LEU A 248 -17.08 1.12 3.02
N ARG A 249 -16.36 0.66 2.00
CA ARG A 249 -16.97 -0.02 0.87
C ARG A 249 -16.14 -1.22 0.43
N ARG A 250 -16.71 -2.41 0.48
CA ARG A 250 -16.11 -3.56 -0.19
C ARG A 250 -16.16 -3.33 -1.69
N HIS A 251 -14.98 -3.24 -2.33
CA HIS A 251 -14.87 -2.84 -3.73
C HIS A 251 -13.64 -3.46 -4.39
N GLN A 252 -13.73 -3.66 -5.70
CA GLN A 252 -12.62 -4.11 -6.52
C GLN A 252 -12.26 -3.01 -7.53
N PHE A 253 -10.99 -2.71 -7.67
CA PHE A 253 -10.49 -1.78 -8.67
C PHE A 253 -10.96 -2.13 -10.08
N GLY A 254 -11.34 -1.12 -10.86
CA GLY A 254 -11.89 -1.25 -12.20
C GLY A 254 -13.39 -1.30 -12.28
N ILE A 255 -14.11 -1.45 -11.15
CA ILE A 255 -15.55 -1.29 -11.07
C ILE A 255 -15.87 0.18 -10.77
N ALA A 256 -16.84 0.78 -11.48
CA ALA A 256 -17.20 2.16 -11.23
C ALA A 256 -17.79 2.38 -9.84
N LEU A 257 -17.49 3.54 -9.25
CA LEU A 257 -18.16 4.05 -8.06
C LEU A 257 -19.18 5.13 -8.49
N PRO A 258 -20.31 5.25 -7.81
CA PRO A 258 -21.27 6.32 -8.08
C PRO A 258 -20.70 7.70 -7.78
N GLU A 259 -19.86 7.79 -6.75
CA GLU A 259 -19.21 9.04 -6.33
C GLU A 259 -17.94 9.30 -7.16
N LYS A 260 -17.70 10.57 -7.49
CA LYS A 260 -16.48 11.05 -8.12
C LYS A 260 -15.60 11.77 -7.10
N ALA A 261 -14.29 11.55 -7.19
CA ALA A 261 -13.32 12.06 -6.26
C ALA A 261 -12.72 13.41 -6.68
N ASP A 262 -12.55 14.31 -5.73
CA ASP A 262 -11.64 15.45 -5.83
C ASP A 262 -10.18 14.98 -5.69
N LEU A 263 -9.96 13.96 -4.84
CA LEU A 263 -8.67 13.29 -4.69
C LEU A 263 -8.88 11.77 -4.69
N LEU A 264 -8.29 11.11 -5.69
CA LEU A 264 -8.19 9.66 -5.74
C LEU A 264 -6.83 9.23 -5.19
N THR A 265 -6.82 8.30 -4.25
CA THR A 265 -5.58 7.81 -3.66
C THR A 265 -5.45 6.30 -3.79
N ALA A 266 -4.21 5.82 -3.92
CA ALA A 266 -3.87 4.41 -3.80
C ALA A 266 -2.43 4.28 -3.30
N ALA A 267 -2.24 3.52 -2.21
CA ALA A 267 -0.93 3.29 -1.62
C ALA A 267 -0.63 1.78 -1.53
N ASN A 268 0.41 1.32 -2.23
CA ASN A 268 0.83 -0.08 -2.31
C ASN A 268 -0.25 -1.01 -2.88
N VAL A 269 -1.01 -0.55 -3.88
CA VAL A 269 -2.15 -1.28 -4.46
C VAL A 269 -1.77 -1.96 -5.76
N PHE A 270 -1.14 -1.24 -6.68
CA PHE A 270 -0.89 -1.74 -8.04
C PHE A 270 0.23 -2.76 -8.11
N ASN A 271 1.16 -2.74 -7.17
CA ASN A 271 2.16 -3.80 -7.02
C ASN A 271 1.53 -5.18 -6.75
N GLU A 272 0.25 -5.22 -6.36
CA GLU A 272 -0.47 -6.46 -6.12
C GLU A 272 -1.17 -7.01 -7.37
N PHE A 273 -1.56 -6.17 -8.30
CA PHE A 273 -2.41 -6.56 -9.44
C PHE A 273 -1.66 -7.15 -10.63
N PHE A 274 -0.40 -6.78 -10.85
CA PHE A 274 0.23 -6.95 -12.16
C PHE A 274 1.32 -8.01 -12.25
N TRP A 275 1.64 -8.69 -11.16
CA TRP A 275 2.71 -9.71 -11.16
C TRP A 275 2.49 -10.86 -12.13
N LYS A 276 1.24 -11.32 -12.29
CA LYS A 276 0.87 -12.45 -13.15
C LYS A 276 0.43 -12.03 -14.56
N SER A 277 0.42 -10.75 -14.86
CA SER A 277 -0.12 -10.26 -16.11
C SER A 277 0.89 -10.41 -17.26
N LYS A 278 0.46 -11.09 -18.35
CA LYS A 278 1.20 -11.16 -19.61
C LYS A 278 0.94 -9.99 -20.54
N VAL A 279 0.08 -9.04 -20.15
CA VAL A 279 -0.24 -7.87 -20.94
C VAL A 279 0.95 -6.91 -20.91
N PRO A 280 1.40 -6.36 -22.06
CA PRO A 280 2.50 -5.42 -22.14
C PRO A 280 2.31 -4.20 -21.21
N LEU A 281 3.41 -3.72 -20.63
CA LEU A 281 3.42 -2.68 -19.60
C LEU A 281 2.66 -1.42 -20.01
N GLY A 282 2.89 -0.92 -21.24
CA GLY A 282 2.23 0.28 -21.75
C GLY A 282 0.71 0.12 -21.90
N ILE A 283 0.24 -1.05 -22.34
CA ILE A 283 -1.20 -1.34 -22.45
C ILE A 283 -1.83 -1.39 -21.04
N ARG A 284 -1.18 -2.06 -20.09
CA ARG A 284 -1.67 -2.09 -18.69
C ARG A 284 -1.75 -0.70 -18.10
N ALA A 285 -0.70 0.11 -18.28
CA ALA A 285 -0.66 1.48 -17.81
C ALA A 285 -1.80 2.33 -18.41
N SER A 286 -2.04 2.21 -19.73
CA SER A 286 -3.13 2.93 -20.39
C SER A 286 -4.51 2.51 -19.90
N LEU A 287 -4.75 1.20 -19.71
CA LEU A 287 -6.02 0.70 -19.15
C LEU A 287 -6.21 1.19 -17.72
N THR A 288 -5.17 1.11 -16.89
CA THR A 288 -5.21 1.58 -15.50
C THR A 288 -5.46 3.09 -15.44
N ALA A 289 -4.80 3.88 -16.29
CA ALA A 289 -5.00 5.32 -16.36
C ALA A 289 -6.47 5.69 -16.66
N ARG A 290 -7.08 5.03 -17.65
CA ARG A 290 -8.50 5.24 -17.96
C ARG A 290 -9.41 4.89 -16.79
N GLN A 291 -9.13 3.78 -16.09
CA GLN A 291 -9.90 3.38 -14.92
C GLN A 291 -9.76 4.41 -13.78
N LEU A 292 -8.54 4.90 -13.51
CA LEU A 292 -8.31 5.93 -12.50
C LEU A 292 -9.05 7.22 -12.80
N LEU A 293 -8.96 7.70 -14.05
CA LEU A 293 -9.70 8.89 -14.50
C LEU A 293 -11.22 8.70 -14.38
N GLY A 294 -11.69 7.46 -14.53
CA GLY A 294 -13.11 7.13 -14.33
C GLY A 294 -13.63 7.36 -12.91
N TYR A 295 -12.77 7.43 -11.90
CA TYR A 295 -13.15 7.74 -10.52
C TYR A 295 -13.13 9.23 -10.18
N LEU A 296 -12.51 10.07 -11.03
CA LEU A 296 -12.29 11.48 -10.74
C LEU A 296 -13.43 12.39 -11.21
N LYS A 297 -13.57 13.51 -10.54
CA LYS A 297 -14.17 14.72 -11.10
C LYS A 297 -13.21 15.32 -12.15
N ASP A 298 -13.71 16.22 -13.00
CA ASP A 298 -12.90 16.85 -14.07
C ASP A 298 -11.67 17.61 -13.51
N THR A 299 -11.79 18.19 -12.33
CA THR A 299 -10.72 18.91 -11.63
C THR A 299 -9.98 18.04 -10.60
N GLY A 300 -10.33 16.76 -10.53
CA GLY A 300 -9.80 15.84 -9.53
C GLY A 300 -8.32 15.51 -9.75
N SER A 301 -7.66 15.11 -8.69
CA SER A 301 -6.24 14.73 -8.69
C SER A 301 -6.05 13.27 -8.27
N VAL A 302 -4.94 12.65 -8.72
CA VAL A 302 -4.56 11.29 -8.36
C VAL A 302 -3.28 11.33 -7.54
N LEU A 303 -3.27 10.63 -6.41
CA LEU A 303 -2.09 10.37 -5.59
C LEU A 303 -1.81 8.87 -5.54
N LEU A 304 -0.71 8.46 -6.15
CA LEU A 304 -0.26 7.07 -6.18
C LEU A 304 1.07 6.92 -5.46
N VAL A 305 1.15 5.97 -4.56
CA VAL A 305 2.37 5.63 -3.82
C VAL A 305 2.59 4.13 -3.94
N GLU A 306 3.71 3.74 -4.55
CA GLU A 306 4.08 2.34 -4.74
C GLU A 306 5.47 2.04 -4.18
N PRO A 307 5.82 0.78 -3.89
CA PRO A 307 7.15 0.42 -3.45
C PRO A 307 8.23 0.83 -4.46
N GLY A 308 9.41 1.18 -3.97
CA GLY A 308 10.55 1.58 -4.79
C GLY A 308 11.30 0.41 -5.46
N ASP A 309 10.64 -0.70 -5.74
CA ASP A 309 11.23 -1.80 -6.52
C ASP A 309 11.19 -1.49 -8.04
N PRO A 310 12.08 -2.10 -8.84
CA PRO A 310 12.19 -1.79 -10.27
C PRO A 310 10.89 -1.96 -11.06
N ARG A 311 10.11 -3.01 -10.77
CA ARG A 311 8.85 -3.28 -11.50
C ARG A 311 7.76 -2.28 -11.15
N SER A 312 7.60 -1.96 -9.87
CA SER A 312 6.64 -0.93 -9.42
C SER A 312 7.05 0.44 -9.97
N GLY A 313 8.35 0.77 -9.97
CA GLY A 313 8.88 2.00 -10.54
C GLY A 313 8.64 2.10 -12.06
N SER A 314 8.87 1.02 -12.81
CA SER A 314 8.57 0.95 -14.25
C SER A 314 7.07 1.14 -14.51
N PHE A 315 6.21 0.49 -13.71
CA PHE A 315 4.76 0.64 -13.86
C PHE A 315 4.29 2.08 -13.58
N ILE A 316 4.75 2.69 -12.49
CA ILE A 316 4.39 4.09 -12.16
C ILE A 316 4.89 5.05 -13.23
N SER A 317 6.09 4.84 -13.80
CA SER A 317 6.60 5.67 -14.90
C SER A 317 5.75 5.54 -16.17
N ALA A 318 5.35 4.31 -16.53
CA ALA A 318 4.45 4.08 -17.66
C ALA A 318 3.05 4.65 -17.40
N LEU A 319 2.54 4.52 -16.18
CA LEU A 319 1.24 5.05 -15.76
C LEU A 319 1.23 6.60 -15.80
N ARG A 320 2.32 7.23 -15.35
CA ARG A 320 2.52 8.68 -15.47
C ARG A 320 2.43 9.13 -16.93
N ALA A 321 3.14 8.46 -17.84
CA ALA A 321 3.08 8.77 -19.27
C ALA A 321 1.67 8.60 -19.84
N ALA A 322 0.97 7.51 -19.47
CA ALA A 322 -0.41 7.26 -19.90
C ALA A 322 -1.39 8.31 -19.36
N LEU A 323 -1.32 8.69 -18.08
CA LEU A 323 -2.14 9.77 -17.52
C LEU A 323 -1.90 11.09 -18.22
N SER A 324 -0.62 11.43 -18.50
CA SER A 324 -0.25 12.64 -19.24
C SER A 324 -0.86 12.65 -20.66
N SER A 325 -0.86 11.51 -21.37
CA SER A 325 -1.45 11.40 -22.70
C SER A 325 -2.99 11.55 -22.70
N PHE A 326 -3.63 11.32 -21.56
CA PHE A 326 -5.07 11.55 -21.36
C PHE A 326 -5.39 12.92 -20.73
N GLY A 327 -4.45 13.86 -20.72
CA GLY A 327 -4.66 15.22 -20.26
C GLY A 327 -4.51 15.43 -18.74
N ALA A 328 -4.00 14.44 -17.99
CA ALA A 328 -3.71 14.56 -16.57
C ALA A 328 -2.18 14.70 -16.34
N PRO A 329 -1.62 15.92 -16.37
CA PRO A 329 -0.19 16.14 -16.23
C PRO A 329 0.28 15.83 -14.80
N PRO A 330 1.54 15.38 -14.63
CA PRO A 330 2.08 15.11 -13.30
C PRO A 330 2.34 16.41 -12.54
N LEU A 331 2.01 16.39 -11.24
CA LEU A 331 2.23 17.52 -10.33
C LEU A 331 3.50 17.34 -9.47
N SER A 332 3.85 16.11 -9.14
CA SER A 332 4.99 15.74 -8.29
C SER A 332 5.37 14.27 -8.56
N PRO A 333 6.63 13.88 -8.37
CA PRO A 333 7.82 14.66 -8.01
C PRO A 333 8.41 15.46 -9.18
N CYS A 334 8.06 15.11 -10.42
CA CYS A 334 8.58 15.74 -11.65
C CYS A 334 7.44 16.44 -12.40
N PRO A 335 7.20 17.75 -12.17
CA PRO A 335 6.07 18.48 -12.74
C PRO A 335 6.30 18.88 -14.19
N HIS A 336 6.61 17.90 -15.05
CA HIS A 336 6.81 18.06 -16.47
C HIS A 336 6.33 16.81 -17.23
N VAL A 337 5.98 16.96 -18.49
CA VAL A 337 5.49 15.86 -19.35
C VAL A 337 6.58 15.14 -20.14
N ASN A 338 7.85 15.56 -19.99
CA ASN A 338 8.98 14.90 -20.65
C ASN A 338 9.11 13.44 -20.20
N ASP A 339 9.78 12.64 -21.01
CA ASP A 339 10.05 11.23 -20.69
C ASP A 339 10.78 11.09 -19.37
N CYS A 340 10.38 10.06 -18.62
CA CYS A 340 11.06 9.70 -17.39
C CYS A 340 12.38 8.97 -17.71
N PRO A 341 13.53 9.41 -17.19
CA PRO A 341 14.81 8.72 -17.45
C PRO A 341 14.92 7.37 -16.73
N MET A 342 14.11 7.14 -15.67
CA MET A 342 14.19 5.94 -14.85
C MET A 342 13.91 4.61 -15.58
N PRO A 343 12.96 4.50 -16.55
CA PRO A 343 12.75 3.24 -17.27
C PRO A 343 13.98 2.71 -18.01
N GLY A 344 14.89 3.60 -18.44
CA GLY A 344 16.16 3.21 -19.06
C GLY A 344 17.10 2.47 -18.10
N ILE A 345 17.02 2.76 -16.80
CA ILE A 345 17.78 2.06 -15.75
C ILE A 345 17.20 0.67 -15.50
N PHE A 346 15.89 0.54 -15.56
CA PHE A 346 15.20 -0.72 -15.30
C PHE A 346 15.28 -1.72 -16.46
N ARG A 347 15.34 -1.24 -17.71
CA ARG A 347 15.55 -2.09 -18.90
C ARG A 347 16.88 -2.85 -18.87
N SER A 348 17.90 -2.29 -18.25
CA SER A 348 19.19 -2.96 -18.08
C SER A 348 19.19 -4.08 -17.02
N LEU A 349 18.15 -4.17 -16.20
CA LEU A 349 17.95 -5.22 -15.18
C LEU A 349 17.01 -6.34 -15.66
N GLU A 350 16.23 -6.09 -16.70
CA GLU A 350 15.48 -7.09 -17.45
C GLU A 350 16.43 -7.60 -18.53
N GLY A 351 16.91 -8.84 -18.40
CA GLY A 351 17.86 -9.42 -19.37
C GLY A 351 17.35 -9.35 -20.82
N PRO A 352 18.23 -9.52 -21.83
CA PRO A 352 17.85 -9.48 -23.24
C PRO A 352 16.84 -10.60 -23.54
N GLY A 353 15.56 -10.25 -23.68
CA GLY A 353 14.48 -11.18 -24.01
C GLY A 353 13.12 -10.92 -23.39
N SER A 354 12.90 -9.78 -22.75
CA SER A 354 11.59 -9.39 -22.19
C SER A 354 10.85 -8.33 -23.05
N ASP A 355 11.01 -8.38 -24.38
CA ASP A 355 10.20 -7.57 -25.30
C ASP A 355 8.81 -8.20 -25.54
#